data_b2c26c49a70555c2c8bdbc69aaac817a
#
_entry.id   b2c26c49a70555c2c8bdbc69aaac817a
#
_cell.length_a   1.000
_cell.length_b   1.000
_cell.length_c   1.000
_cell.angle_alpha   90.00
_cell.angle_beta   90.00
_cell.angle_gamma   90.00
#
_symmetry.space_group_name_H-M   'P 1'
#
loop_
_entity.id
_entity.type
_entity.pdbx_description
1 polymer ?
#
loop_
_entity_poly.entity_id
_entity_poly.type
_entity_poly.pdbx_seq_one_letter_code
_entity_poly.pdbx_strand_id
1 'polypeptide(L)'
;MRATANRPETATAVAHLIRFLETGAAPDGLFTPDAFADLSLPHWRIQAGTAEEILAIRSGSHPFPGQVRVERVEQTDHGFTVEFEERWNHDGQRWYCREMIRADVVDDRIVEMSVYCTGDWDEARQRDHAAAVQLIRP
;
A
#
# COMPACT_ATOMS: atom_id res chain seq x y z
N MET A 1 -7.26 35.76 10.43
CA MET A 1 -6.60 34.48 10.26
C MET A 1 -7.47 33.55 9.41
N ARG A 2 -6.88 32.96 8.47
CA ARG A 2 -7.61 32.01 7.66
C ARG A 2 -7.72 30.66 8.38
N ALA A 3 -8.89 30.04 8.28
CA ALA A 3 -9.03 28.69 8.80
C ALA A 3 -8.04 27.75 8.14
N THR A 4 -7.53 26.79 8.88
CA THR A 4 -6.74 25.72 8.33
C THR A 4 -7.57 25.04 7.24
N ALA A 5 -6.95 24.72 6.14
CA ALA A 5 -7.62 23.99 5.08
C ALA A 5 -8.33 22.76 5.68
N ASN A 6 -9.56 22.50 5.24
CA ASN A 6 -10.32 21.36 5.71
C ASN A 6 -9.69 20.09 5.17
N ARG A 7 -8.66 19.61 5.86
CA ARG A 7 -8.04 18.35 5.54
C ARG A 7 -8.96 17.21 5.92
N PRO A 8 -9.07 16.19 5.10
CA PRO A 8 -9.88 15.03 5.46
C PRO A 8 -9.30 14.31 6.68
N GLU A 9 -10.17 13.73 7.46
CA GLU A 9 -9.75 12.79 8.50
C GLU A 9 -9.21 11.54 7.81
N THR A 10 -8.04 11.07 8.20
CA THR A 10 -7.35 9.99 7.50
C THR A 10 -7.06 8.77 8.36
N ALA A 11 -7.16 8.87 9.68
CA ALA A 11 -6.78 7.78 10.58
C ALA A 11 -7.53 6.48 10.29
N THR A 12 -8.84 6.57 10.03
CA THR A 12 -9.66 5.40 9.69
C THR A 12 -9.24 4.79 8.37
N ALA A 13 -9.03 5.62 7.34
CA ALA A 13 -8.61 5.14 6.02
C ALA A 13 -7.23 4.47 6.08
N VAL A 14 -6.30 5.04 6.83
CA VAL A 14 -4.97 4.43 7.04
C VAL A 14 -5.09 3.07 7.70
N ALA A 15 -5.86 2.97 8.80
CA ALA A 15 -6.05 1.71 9.52
C ALA A 15 -6.70 0.65 8.63
N HIS A 16 -7.73 1.03 7.87
CA HIS A 16 -8.41 0.14 6.94
C HIS A 16 -7.50 -0.32 5.81
N LEU A 17 -6.67 0.57 5.27
CA LEU A 17 -5.73 0.22 4.22
C LEU A 17 -4.71 -0.81 4.71
N ILE A 18 -4.14 -0.58 5.89
CA ILE A 18 -3.17 -1.52 6.48
C ILE A 18 -3.82 -2.88 6.69
N ARG A 19 -5.05 -2.91 7.24
CA ARG A 19 -5.76 -4.18 7.43
C ARG A 19 -6.01 -4.90 6.11
N PHE A 20 -6.39 -4.17 5.07
CA PHE A 20 -6.56 -4.75 3.74
C PHE A 20 -5.25 -5.38 3.23
N LEU A 21 -4.14 -4.67 3.38
CA LEU A 21 -2.83 -5.17 2.95
C LEU A 21 -2.41 -6.42 3.73
N GLU A 22 -2.72 -6.48 5.02
CA GLU A 22 -2.34 -7.63 5.85
C GLU A 22 -3.24 -8.84 5.66
N THR A 23 -4.51 -8.64 5.36
CA THR A 23 -5.49 -9.74 5.31
C THR A 23 -5.96 -10.09 3.91
N GLY A 24 -5.83 -9.17 2.96
CA GLY A 24 -6.41 -9.30 1.62
C GLY A 24 -7.91 -9.00 1.56
N ALA A 25 -8.53 -8.71 2.71
CA ALA A 25 -9.96 -8.39 2.79
C ALA A 25 -10.12 -6.91 3.11
N ALA A 26 -10.80 -6.18 2.22
CA ALA A 26 -11.05 -4.76 2.41
C ALA A 26 -12.15 -4.56 3.46
N PRO A 27 -11.87 -3.80 4.55
CA PRO A 27 -12.94 -3.37 5.43
C PRO A 27 -13.99 -2.57 4.67
N ASP A 28 -15.23 -2.64 5.11
CA ASP A 28 -16.31 -1.85 4.54
C ASP A 28 -15.95 -0.36 4.62
N GLY A 29 -16.13 0.34 3.51
CA GLY A 29 -15.84 1.77 3.46
C GLY A 29 -14.37 2.12 3.26
N LEU A 30 -13.51 1.17 2.88
CA LEU A 30 -12.13 1.49 2.54
C LEU A 30 -12.07 2.32 1.26
N PHE A 31 -12.74 1.88 0.21
CA PHE A 31 -12.76 2.56 -1.09
C PHE A 31 -14.14 3.06 -1.45
N THR A 32 -14.22 4.17 -2.18
CA THR A 32 -15.46 4.51 -2.88
C THR A 32 -15.66 3.51 -4.04
N PRO A 33 -16.92 3.27 -4.47
CA PRO A 33 -17.16 2.30 -5.56
C PRO A 33 -16.39 2.59 -6.85
N ASP A 34 -16.17 3.87 -7.16
CA ASP A 34 -15.45 4.33 -8.35
C ASP A 34 -14.01 4.75 -8.06
N ALA A 35 -13.43 4.22 -7.00
CA ALA A 35 -12.05 4.53 -6.62
C ALA A 35 -11.09 4.20 -7.77
N PHE A 36 -10.12 5.07 -7.96
CA PHE A 36 -9.08 4.90 -8.97
C PHE A 36 -7.76 4.51 -8.29
N ALA A 37 -7.04 3.56 -8.87
CA ALA A 37 -5.71 3.21 -8.42
C ALA A 37 -4.74 3.13 -9.60
N ASP A 38 -3.53 3.65 -9.36
CA ASP A 38 -2.43 3.60 -10.31
C ASP A 38 -1.26 2.91 -9.62
N LEU A 39 -0.91 1.72 -10.09
CA LEU A 39 0.12 0.88 -9.47
C LEU A 39 1.36 0.83 -10.36
N SER A 40 2.49 1.28 -9.79
CA SER A 40 3.78 1.24 -10.46
C SER A 40 4.65 0.17 -9.81
N LEU A 41 4.99 -0.83 -10.61
CA LEU A 41 5.83 -1.95 -10.23
C LEU A 41 7.12 -1.88 -11.04
N PRO A 42 8.17 -2.61 -10.68
CA PRO A 42 9.35 -2.67 -11.55
C PRO A 42 8.96 -3.15 -12.94
N HIS A 43 9.21 -2.32 -13.94
CA HIS A 43 8.95 -2.62 -15.34
C HIS A 43 7.47 -2.88 -15.71
N TRP A 44 6.51 -2.48 -14.84
CA TRP A 44 5.09 -2.73 -15.10
C TRP A 44 4.23 -1.66 -14.45
N ARG A 45 3.12 -1.31 -15.10
CA ARG A 45 2.16 -0.35 -14.55
C ARG A 45 0.74 -0.83 -14.83
N ILE A 46 -0.12 -0.80 -13.80
CA ILE A 46 -1.50 -1.24 -13.89
C ILE A 46 -2.40 -0.16 -13.30
N GLN A 47 -3.55 0.03 -13.89
CA GLN A 47 -4.57 0.94 -13.36
C GLN A 47 -5.89 0.21 -13.16
N ALA A 48 -6.65 0.65 -12.15
CA ALA A 48 -7.98 0.18 -11.85
C ALA A 48 -8.92 1.39 -11.69
N GLY A 49 -10.11 1.29 -12.22
CA GLY A 49 -11.09 2.40 -12.19
C GLY A 49 -12.30 2.14 -11.29
N THR A 50 -12.30 1.06 -10.52
CA THR A 50 -13.33 0.76 -9.52
C THR A 50 -12.71 0.04 -8.33
N ALA A 51 -13.40 0.11 -7.19
CA ALA A 51 -12.99 -0.64 -5.99
C ALA A 51 -12.91 -2.14 -6.28
N GLU A 52 -13.87 -2.67 -7.02
CA GLU A 52 -13.90 -4.08 -7.40
C GLU A 52 -12.65 -4.47 -8.18
N GLU A 53 -12.22 -3.65 -9.13
CA GLU A 53 -11.00 -3.90 -9.89
C GLU A 53 -9.74 -3.82 -9.01
N ILE A 54 -9.69 -2.90 -8.05
CA ILE A 54 -8.57 -2.81 -7.10
C ILE A 54 -8.46 -4.11 -6.30
N LEU A 55 -9.59 -4.59 -5.79
CA LEU A 55 -9.62 -5.84 -5.03
C LEU A 55 -9.21 -7.04 -5.89
N ALA A 56 -9.66 -7.07 -7.14
CA ALA A 56 -9.31 -8.15 -8.07
C ALA A 56 -7.80 -8.18 -8.37
N ILE A 57 -7.17 -7.02 -8.53
CA ILE A 57 -5.72 -6.94 -8.72
C ILE A 57 -4.99 -7.51 -7.52
N ARG A 58 -5.39 -7.13 -6.30
CA ARG A 58 -4.74 -7.63 -5.08
C ARG A 58 -4.94 -9.15 -4.94
N SER A 59 -6.14 -9.65 -5.12
CA SER A 59 -6.41 -11.09 -4.98
C SER A 59 -5.75 -11.91 -6.09
N GLY A 60 -5.54 -11.34 -7.27
CA GLY A 60 -4.88 -12.03 -8.37
C GLY A 60 -3.36 -12.03 -8.31
N SER A 61 -2.75 -11.00 -7.69
CA SER A 61 -1.30 -10.84 -7.68
C SER A 61 -0.66 -11.08 -6.32
N HIS A 62 -1.40 -10.87 -5.24
CA HIS A 62 -0.85 -10.99 -3.88
C HIS A 62 -1.95 -11.46 -2.90
N PRO A 63 -2.40 -12.70 -3.03
CA PRO A 63 -3.50 -13.22 -2.19
C PRO A 63 -3.02 -13.73 -0.82
N PHE A 64 -1.85 -13.33 -0.36
CA PHE A 64 -1.22 -13.89 0.83
C PHE A 64 -1.42 -12.97 2.02
N PRO A 65 -1.90 -13.47 3.17
CA PRO A 65 -1.86 -12.68 4.40
C PRO A 65 -0.41 -12.46 4.81
N GLY A 66 -0.14 -11.30 5.42
CA GLY A 66 1.20 -10.94 5.80
C GLY A 66 1.22 -9.88 6.89
N GLN A 67 2.39 -9.28 7.06
CA GLN A 67 2.61 -8.24 8.05
C GLN A 67 3.05 -6.96 7.35
N VAL A 68 2.47 -5.85 7.78
CA VAL A 68 2.83 -4.51 7.33
C VAL A 68 3.59 -3.81 8.45
N ARG A 69 4.81 -3.36 8.15
CA ARG A 69 5.55 -2.49 9.05
C ARG A 69 5.51 -1.08 8.49
N VAL A 70 4.77 -0.22 9.14
CA VAL A 70 4.64 1.18 8.74
C VAL A 70 5.90 1.92 9.14
N GLU A 71 6.54 2.58 8.18
CA GLU A 71 7.73 3.41 8.45
C GLU A 71 7.32 4.86 8.71
N ARG A 72 6.36 5.37 7.94
CA ARG A 72 5.97 6.77 8.05
C ARG A 72 4.60 6.99 7.45
N VAL A 73 3.77 7.78 8.14
CA VAL A 73 2.49 8.27 7.63
C VAL A 73 2.52 9.79 7.70
N GLU A 74 2.16 10.44 6.60
CA GLU A 74 2.02 11.89 6.59
C GLU A 74 0.67 12.28 6.02
N GLN A 75 0.00 13.24 6.65
CA GLN A 75 -1.24 13.78 6.16
C GLN A 75 -0.94 14.81 5.07
N THR A 76 -1.66 14.75 3.96
CA THR A 76 -1.62 15.73 2.88
C THR A 76 -2.92 16.53 2.86
N ASP A 77 -2.99 17.54 1.98
CA ASP A 77 -4.21 18.32 1.84
C ASP A 77 -5.39 17.51 1.31
N HIS A 78 -5.13 16.39 0.63
CA HIS A 78 -6.18 15.55 0.03
C HIS A 78 -6.31 14.18 0.69
N GLY A 79 -5.42 13.82 1.59
CA GLY A 79 -5.44 12.51 2.21
C GLY A 79 -4.17 12.23 2.99
N PHE A 80 -3.40 11.23 2.56
CA PHE A 80 -2.17 10.84 3.24
C PHE A 80 -1.18 10.18 2.30
N THR A 81 0.07 10.08 2.77
CA THR A 81 1.06 9.16 2.24
C THR A 81 1.45 8.19 3.33
N VAL A 82 1.75 6.96 2.96
CA VAL A 82 2.26 5.94 3.87
C VAL A 82 3.42 5.20 3.21
N GLU A 83 4.53 5.12 3.94
CA GLU A 83 5.68 4.30 3.55
C GLU A 83 5.70 3.07 4.45
N PHE A 84 5.87 1.90 3.86
CA PHE A 84 5.78 0.65 4.62
C PHE A 84 6.49 -0.49 3.91
N GLU A 85 6.72 -1.56 4.69
CA GLU A 85 7.20 -2.83 4.19
C GLU A 85 6.14 -3.88 4.37
N GLU A 86 6.08 -4.85 3.45
CA GLU A 86 5.27 -6.04 3.59
C GLU A 86 6.16 -7.28 3.64
N ARG A 87 5.81 -8.20 4.53
CA ARG A 87 6.45 -9.51 4.64
C ARG A 87 5.38 -10.58 4.70
N TRP A 88 5.60 -11.65 3.96
CA TRP A 88 4.66 -12.77 3.92
C TRP A 88 5.41 -14.06 3.61
N ASN A 89 4.74 -15.20 3.83
CA ASN A 89 5.25 -16.52 3.52
C ASN A 89 4.49 -17.10 2.34
N HIS A 90 5.23 -17.70 1.41
CA HIS A 90 4.66 -18.36 0.25
C HIS A 90 5.69 -19.33 -0.32
N ASP A 91 5.27 -20.52 -0.74
CA ASP A 91 6.15 -21.56 -1.31
C ASP A 91 7.37 -21.86 -0.44
N GLY A 92 7.18 -21.92 0.88
CA GLY A 92 8.25 -22.21 1.81
C GLY A 92 9.30 -21.12 1.93
N GLN A 93 9.04 -19.95 1.40
CA GLN A 93 9.94 -18.80 1.44
C GLN A 93 9.33 -17.63 2.20
N ARG A 94 10.20 -16.79 2.74
CA ARG A 94 9.83 -15.50 3.31
C ARG A 94 10.06 -14.43 2.25
N TRP A 95 8.97 -13.74 1.89
CA TRP A 95 8.97 -12.69 0.86
C TRP A 95 8.97 -11.31 1.48
N TYR A 96 9.37 -10.32 0.71
CA TYR A 96 9.52 -8.94 1.15
C TYR A 96 9.24 -7.99 -0.01
N CYS A 97 8.56 -6.88 0.30
CA CYS A 97 8.57 -5.72 -0.60
C CYS A 97 8.49 -4.44 0.24
N ARG A 98 8.79 -3.33 -0.41
CA ARG A 98 8.71 -2.01 0.20
C ARG A 98 7.90 -1.10 -0.70
N GLU A 99 7.01 -0.32 -0.11
CA GLU A 99 6.04 0.43 -0.88
C GLU A 99 5.82 1.82 -0.31
N MET A 100 5.34 2.69 -1.18
CA MET A 100 4.76 3.97 -0.80
C MET A 100 3.43 4.13 -1.48
N ILE A 101 2.42 4.55 -0.74
CA ILE A 101 1.08 4.85 -1.26
C ILE A 101 0.76 6.30 -0.94
N ARG A 102 0.30 7.04 -1.96
CA ARG A 102 -0.37 8.32 -1.80
C ARG A 102 -1.85 8.07 -2.02
N ALA A 103 -2.68 8.47 -1.09
CA ALA A 103 -4.12 8.28 -1.16
C ALA A 103 -4.85 9.59 -0.96
N ASP A 104 -5.88 9.81 -1.76
CA ASP A 104 -6.84 10.90 -1.58
C ASP A 104 -8.07 10.34 -0.90
N VAL A 105 -8.57 11.04 0.12
CA VAL A 105 -9.62 10.58 1.01
C VAL A 105 -10.78 11.56 1.03
N VAL A 106 -12.00 11.05 0.90
CA VAL A 106 -13.24 11.81 1.08
C VAL A 106 -14.18 10.97 1.95
N ASP A 107 -14.67 11.57 3.02
CA ASP A 107 -15.61 10.90 3.97
C ASP A 107 -15.05 9.55 4.46
N ASP A 108 -13.79 9.54 4.90
CA ASP A 108 -13.07 8.37 5.43
C ASP A 108 -12.79 7.28 4.41
N ARG A 109 -13.06 7.51 3.13
CA ARG A 109 -12.85 6.52 2.07
C ARG A 109 -11.79 6.98 1.09
N ILE A 110 -11.02 6.05 0.60
CA ILE A 110 -10.05 6.33 -0.46
C ILE A 110 -10.79 6.44 -1.79
N VAL A 111 -10.61 7.57 -2.46
CA VAL A 111 -11.19 7.84 -3.78
C VAL A 111 -10.18 7.63 -4.90
N GLU A 112 -8.90 7.78 -4.58
CA GLU A 112 -7.81 7.63 -5.55
C GLU A 112 -6.53 7.29 -4.79
N MET A 113 -5.71 6.41 -5.37
CA MET A 113 -4.38 6.16 -4.82
C MET A 113 -3.36 5.86 -5.91
N SER A 114 -2.11 6.20 -5.61
CA SER A 114 -0.94 5.79 -6.38
C SER A 114 -0.07 4.92 -5.51
N VAL A 115 0.33 3.78 -6.03
CA VAL A 115 1.15 2.79 -5.32
C VAL A 115 2.48 2.64 -6.05
N TYR A 116 3.58 2.76 -5.30
CA TYR A 116 4.93 2.53 -5.82
C TYR A 116 5.55 1.38 -5.05
N CYS A 117 5.94 0.32 -5.74
CA CYS A 117 6.40 -0.92 -5.13
C CYS A 117 7.75 -1.34 -5.68
N THR A 118 8.62 -1.83 -4.81
CA THR A 118 9.93 -2.37 -5.22
C THR A 118 9.83 -3.68 -5.98
N GLY A 119 8.63 -4.29 -6.05
CA GLY A 119 8.46 -5.66 -6.48
C GLY A 119 8.72 -6.63 -5.36
N ASP A 120 8.31 -7.88 -5.56
CA ASP A 120 8.40 -8.92 -4.56
C ASP A 120 9.80 -9.52 -4.55
N TRP A 121 10.46 -9.48 -3.41
CA TRP A 121 11.79 -10.05 -3.24
C TRP A 121 11.67 -11.40 -2.57
N ASP A 122 12.11 -12.45 -3.26
CA ASP A 122 12.24 -13.78 -2.66
C ASP A 122 13.48 -13.85 -1.75
N GLU A 123 13.71 -14.99 -1.13
CA GLU A 123 14.84 -15.15 -0.21
C GLU A 123 16.18 -14.99 -0.91
N ALA A 124 16.30 -15.48 -2.15
CA ALA A 124 17.53 -15.33 -2.91
C ALA A 124 17.85 -13.86 -3.17
N ARG A 125 16.87 -13.07 -3.58
CA ARG A 125 17.04 -11.63 -3.79
C ARG A 125 17.44 -10.93 -2.51
N GLN A 126 16.79 -11.28 -1.40
CA GLN A 126 17.11 -10.68 -0.10
C GLN A 126 18.55 -11.02 0.33
N ARG A 127 19.01 -12.25 0.11
CA ARG A 127 20.38 -12.64 0.41
C ARG A 127 21.39 -11.91 -0.46
N ASP A 128 21.13 -11.81 -1.76
CA ASP A 128 22.02 -11.11 -2.70
C ASP A 128 22.16 -9.65 -2.30
N HIS A 129 21.05 -9.01 -1.93
CA HIS A 129 21.07 -7.62 -1.46
C HIS A 129 21.89 -7.47 -0.18
N ALA A 130 21.65 -8.33 0.81
CA ALA A 130 22.35 -8.27 2.08
C ALA A 130 23.86 -8.46 1.93
N ALA A 131 24.29 -9.29 0.96
CA ALA A 131 25.70 -9.50 0.68
C ALA A 131 26.35 -8.32 -0.05
N ALA A 132 25.57 -7.57 -0.83
CA ALA A 132 26.09 -6.49 -1.67
C ALA A 132 25.99 -5.12 -1.02
N VAL A 133 25.01 -4.91 -0.13
CA VAL A 133 24.68 -3.60 0.41
C VAL A 133 24.55 -3.66 1.93
N GLN A 134 25.24 -2.75 2.61
CA GLN A 134 25.04 -2.53 4.04
C GLN A 134 24.17 -1.29 4.21
N LEU A 135 22.95 -1.48 4.70
CA LEU A 135 22.03 -0.37 4.94
C LEU A 135 22.50 0.42 6.17
N ILE A 136 22.46 1.75 6.06
CA ILE A 136 22.78 2.64 7.18
C ILE A 136 21.63 2.62 8.19
N ARG A 137 20.40 2.55 7.69
CA ARG A 137 19.18 2.46 8.49
C ARG A 137 18.34 1.30 7.97
N PRO A 138 18.55 0.12 8.52
CA PRO A 138 17.77 -1.04 8.10
C PRO A 138 16.32 -0.96 8.59
#